data_ca677e2e8322cb4acae9296c06d524d2
#
_entry.id   ca677e2e8322cb4acae9296c06d524d2
#
_cell.length_a   1.000
_cell.length_b   1.000
_cell.length_c   1.000
_cell.angle_alpha   90.00
_cell.angle_beta   90.00
_cell.angle_gamma   90.00
#
_symmetry.space_group_name_H-M   'P 1'
#
loop_
_entity.id
_entity.type
_entity.pdbx_description
1 polymer ?
#
loop_
_entity_poly.entity_id
_entity_poly.type
_entity_poly.pdbx_seq_one_letter_code
_entity_poly.pdbx_strand_id
1 'polypeptide(L)'
;MIKAEKLSYSFPQKDLYNKISFTLEDDVHCAFIGTNGTGKSTLVDMILHPDNYLYDGRLIVDVPGRIGYVSQFYSLDEEKEVTVFDYLSEEFVRLQNEINTICDEMATADELDELMERYQNVMDQFQAIDGDFYESNIRKQLKIANLKDYENHLLTNLSGGEFKLIQVIREMMISPKFIIMDEPDVFLDFEHLNALKNLINSHKGTLLVITHNRYLLNHCFNKILHLENAELQEFDGTYVDYNFALLEMKIEQQELAAADMEEIERNRKIVERLRNEATKVDSATKGRSLKARVSLLERLEARKTKSPFVDIKQPQIELHTSVKSSDDVQGDVSGQTDTDVTISDCLLYTSPSPRDPKTS
;
A
#
# COMPACT_ATOMS: atom_id res chain seq x y z
N MET A 1 11.01 9.19 -14.47
CA MET A 1 10.10 9.91 -13.54
C MET A 1 8.64 9.66 -13.92
N ILE A 2 7.73 9.44 -12.95
CA ILE A 2 6.27 9.38 -13.18
C ILE A 2 5.60 10.52 -12.42
N LYS A 3 4.72 11.27 -13.07
CA LYS A 3 4.04 12.41 -12.47
C LYS A 3 2.57 12.45 -12.87
N ALA A 4 1.69 12.59 -11.88
CA ALA A 4 0.28 12.90 -12.09
C ALA A 4 -0.02 14.34 -11.64
N GLU A 5 -0.78 15.07 -12.42
CA GLU A 5 -1.20 16.45 -12.13
C GLU A 5 -2.73 16.54 -12.25
N LYS A 6 -3.40 16.75 -11.11
CA LYS A 6 -4.86 16.89 -11.01
C LYS A 6 -5.62 15.78 -11.73
N LEU A 7 -5.12 14.54 -11.64
CA LEU A 7 -5.71 13.39 -12.28
C LEU A 7 -7.06 13.08 -11.63
N SER A 8 -8.11 13.01 -12.45
CA SER A 8 -9.45 12.60 -12.01
C SER A 8 -9.94 11.46 -12.89
N TYR A 9 -10.50 10.45 -12.25
CA TYR A 9 -11.07 9.30 -12.95
C TYR A 9 -12.24 8.71 -12.14
N SER A 10 -13.31 8.37 -12.84
CA SER A 10 -14.52 7.83 -12.24
C SER A 10 -15.05 6.66 -13.04
N PHE A 11 -15.53 5.64 -12.36
CA PHE A 11 -16.46 4.67 -12.92
C PHE A 11 -17.90 5.22 -12.85
N PRO A 12 -18.87 4.68 -13.62
CA PRO A 12 -20.25 5.17 -13.61
C PRO A 12 -20.92 5.22 -12.23
N GLN A 13 -20.39 4.46 -11.25
CA GLN A 13 -20.99 4.34 -9.91
C GLN A 13 -20.08 4.86 -8.79
N LYS A 14 -18.81 5.22 -9.09
CA LYS A 14 -17.81 5.57 -8.06
C LYS A 14 -16.70 6.44 -8.61
N ASP A 15 -16.47 7.56 -7.96
CA ASP A 15 -15.25 8.35 -8.19
C ASP A 15 -14.07 7.63 -7.56
N LEU A 16 -13.05 7.31 -8.37
CA LEU A 16 -11.81 6.70 -7.89
C LEU A 16 -10.75 7.74 -7.53
N TYR A 17 -10.63 8.78 -8.34
CA TYR A 17 -9.66 9.85 -8.10
C TYR A 17 -10.30 11.22 -8.31
N ASN A 18 -10.05 12.13 -7.38
CA ASN A 18 -10.51 13.51 -7.43
C ASN A 18 -9.31 14.46 -7.40
N LYS A 19 -8.82 14.83 -8.60
CA LYS A 19 -7.69 15.76 -8.79
C LYS A 19 -6.43 15.36 -8.02
N ILE A 20 -6.14 14.07 -7.96
CA ILE A 20 -4.92 13.59 -7.31
C ILE A 20 -3.68 14.10 -8.04
N SER A 21 -2.62 14.39 -7.27
CA SER A 21 -1.32 14.77 -7.80
C SER A 21 -0.25 14.08 -7.00
N PHE A 22 0.76 13.54 -7.68
CA PHE A 22 1.93 12.91 -7.07
C PHE A 22 3.11 12.89 -8.03
N THR A 23 4.31 12.70 -7.47
CA THR A 23 5.54 12.56 -8.25
C THR A 23 6.34 11.37 -7.74
N LEU A 24 6.70 10.46 -8.62
CA LEU A 24 7.67 9.40 -8.37
C LEU A 24 8.96 9.76 -9.10
N GLU A 25 9.94 10.17 -8.33
CA GLU A 25 11.28 10.49 -8.81
C GLU A 25 12.08 9.22 -9.07
N ASP A 26 13.21 9.36 -9.73
CA ASP A 26 14.11 8.24 -9.99
C ASP A 26 14.78 7.79 -8.67
N ASP A 27 15.12 6.50 -8.58
CA ASP A 27 15.81 5.86 -7.46
C ASP A 27 15.08 5.94 -6.11
N VAL A 28 13.74 6.07 -6.13
CA VAL A 28 12.88 6.12 -4.94
C VAL A 28 12.19 4.78 -4.73
N HIS A 29 12.20 4.29 -3.49
CA HIS A 29 11.38 3.15 -3.08
C HIS A 29 10.09 3.67 -2.42
N CYS A 30 9.00 3.59 -3.16
CA CYS A 30 7.70 4.10 -2.76
C CYS A 30 6.74 2.98 -2.35
N ALA A 31 6.15 3.10 -1.16
CA ALA A 31 5.01 2.26 -0.76
C ALA A 31 3.70 2.93 -1.19
N PHE A 32 2.83 2.17 -1.85
CA PHE A 32 1.49 2.63 -2.21
C PHE A 32 0.46 1.93 -1.34
N ILE A 33 -0.13 2.67 -0.40
CA ILE A 33 -1.06 2.17 0.61
C ILE A 33 -2.47 2.75 0.41
N GLY A 34 -3.45 2.10 1.00
CA GLY A 34 -4.87 2.50 0.95
C GLY A 34 -5.78 1.30 1.11
N THR A 35 -7.02 1.49 1.53
CA THR A 35 -7.99 0.40 1.73
C THR A 35 -8.28 -0.35 0.41
N ASN A 36 -8.76 -1.60 0.52
CA ASN A 36 -9.10 -2.37 -0.68
C ASN A 36 -10.26 -1.71 -1.44
N GLY A 37 -10.17 -1.71 -2.77
CA GLY A 37 -11.18 -1.10 -3.65
C GLY A 37 -11.09 0.44 -3.76
N THR A 38 -10.02 1.08 -3.29
CA THR A 38 -9.78 2.52 -3.49
C THR A 38 -9.28 2.86 -4.89
N GLY A 39 -8.84 1.86 -5.68
CA GLY A 39 -8.35 2.07 -7.04
C GLY A 39 -6.83 1.95 -7.19
N LYS A 40 -6.09 1.41 -6.22
CA LYS A 40 -4.63 1.24 -6.32
C LYS A 40 -4.19 0.51 -7.59
N SER A 41 -4.74 -0.68 -7.83
CA SER A 41 -4.42 -1.47 -9.03
C SER A 41 -4.91 -0.80 -10.33
N THR A 42 -5.99 -0.01 -10.27
CA THR A 42 -6.43 0.80 -11.42
C THR A 42 -5.43 1.90 -11.76
N LEU A 43 -4.84 2.57 -10.75
CA LEU A 43 -3.81 3.58 -10.98
C LEU A 43 -2.54 2.95 -11.57
N VAL A 44 -2.17 1.77 -11.10
CA VAL A 44 -1.06 0.98 -11.66
C VAL A 44 -1.33 0.65 -13.12
N ASP A 45 -2.53 0.16 -13.45
CA ASP A 45 -2.88 -0.17 -14.83
C ASP A 45 -2.92 1.08 -15.74
N MET A 46 -3.36 2.24 -15.23
CA MET A 46 -3.28 3.51 -15.93
C MET A 46 -1.82 3.96 -16.19
N ILE A 47 -0.90 3.67 -15.29
CA ILE A 47 0.54 3.95 -15.49
C ILE A 47 1.11 3.04 -16.57
N LEU A 48 0.74 1.75 -16.56
CA LEU A 48 1.23 0.75 -17.51
C LEU A 48 0.61 0.92 -18.90
N HIS A 49 -0.66 1.30 -18.96
CA HIS A 49 -1.47 1.37 -20.19
C HIS A 49 -2.29 2.67 -20.25
N PRO A 50 -1.63 3.86 -20.29
CA PRO A 50 -2.34 5.14 -20.18
C PRO A 50 -3.37 5.35 -21.31
N ASP A 51 -3.13 4.81 -22.49
CA ASP A 51 -4.01 4.94 -23.65
C ASP A 51 -5.35 4.20 -23.52
N ASN A 52 -5.47 3.27 -22.55
CA ASN A 52 -6.70 2.52 -22.32
C ASN A 52 -7.72 3.30 -21.47
N TYR A 53 -7.36 4.48 -20.96
CA TYR A 53 -8.16 5.21 -19.99
C TYR A 53 -8.48 6.62 -20.46
N LEU A 54 -9.73 7.03 -20.25
CA LEU A 54 -10.18 8.41 -20.41
C LEU A 54 -10.23 9.06 -19.02
N TYR A 55 -9.32 9.97 -18.74
CA TYR A 55 -9.19 10.69 -17.48
C TYR A 55 -9.02 12.18 -17.69
N ASP A 56 -9.41 12.97 -16.69
CA ASP A 56 -9.11 14.41 -16.66
C ASP A 56 -7.78 14.65 -15.92
N GLY A 57 -7.07 15.70 -16.34
CA GLY A 57 -5.75 16.04 -15.79
C GLY A 57 -4.61 15.56 -16.68
N ARG A 58 -3.45 15.31 -16.09
CA ARG A 58 -2.25 14.89 -16.82
C ARG A 58 -1.55 13.74 -16.09
N LEU A 59 -1.21 12.69 -16.84
CA LEU A 59 -0.31 11.62 -16.40
C LEU A 59 0.90 11.59 -17.31
N ILE A 60 2.09 11.80 -16.77
CA ILE A 60 3.36 11.79 -17.47
C ILE A 60 4.11 10.54 -16.98
N VAL A 61 4.43 9.65 -17.92
CA VAL A 61 5.22 8.44 -17.68
C VAL A 61 6.49 8.58 -18.51
N ASP A 62 7.53 9.11 -17.89
CA ASP A 62 8.85 9.31 -18.50
C ASP A 62 9.85 8.36 -17.81
N VAL A 63 9.84 7.12 -18.28
CA VAL A 63 10.71 6.04 -17.77
C VAL A 63 11.53 5.50 -18.93
N PRO A 64 12.86 5.56 -18.86
CA PRO A 64 13.70 4.98 -19.89
C PRO A 64 13.59 3.45 -19.88
N GLY A 65 13.18 2.89 -21.01
CA GLY A 65 13.01 1.45 -21.18
C GLY A 65 11.67 0.90 -20.70
N ARG A 66 11.66 -0.37 -20.36
CA ARG A 66 10.46 -1.09 -19.92
C ARG A 66 10.16 -0.82 -18.44
N ILE A 67 8.89 -0.68 -18.10
CA ILE A 67 8.41 -0.74 -16.70
C ILE A 67 8.18 -2.21 -16.35
N GLY A 68 8.86 -2.69 -15.30
CA GLY A 68 8.64 -4.02 -14.76
C GLY A 68 7.32 -4.10 -13.99
N TYR A 69 6.63 -5.24 -14.08
CA TYR A 69 5.39 -5.44 -13.35
C TYR A 69 5.31 -6.84 -12.73
N VAL A 70 5.22 -6.88 -11.41
CA VAL A 70 4.96 -8.11 -10.65
C VAL A 70 3.51 -8.08 -10.20
N SER A 71 2.67 -8.91 -10.85
CA SER A 71 1.24 -9.00 -10.54
C SER A 71 0.98 -9.75 -9.24
N GLN A 72 -0.19 -9.50 -8.61
CA GLN A 72 -0.63 -10.23 -7.42
C GLN A 72 -0.79 -11.73 -7.69
N PHE A 73 -1.41 -12.09 -8.82
CA PHE A 73 -1.66 -13.47 -9.22
C PHE A 73 -0.72 -13.91 -10.34
N TYR A 74 -0.40 -15.17 -10.36
CA TYR A 74 0.39 -15.79 -11.40
C TYR A 74 -0.30 -17.05 -11.92
N SER A 75 -0.07 -17.37 -13.19
CA SER A 75 -0.37 -18.66 -13.78
C SER A 75 0.93 -19.28 -14.27
N LEU A 76 1.27 -20.45 -13.75
CA LEU A 76 2.33 -21.28 -14.33
C LEU A 76 1.75 -22.04 -15.52
N ASP A 77 2.51 -22.08 -16.60
CA ASP A 77 2.24 -22.97 -17.71
C ASP A 77 2.79 -24.36 -17.30
N GLU A 78 1.92 -25.20 -16.72
CA GLU A 78 2.30 -26.49 -16.12
C GLU A 78 2.87 -27.49 -17.16
N GLU A 79 2.71 -27.23 -18.46
CA GLU A 79 3.16 -28.10 -19.53
C GLU A 79 4.65 -27.91 -19.88
N LYS A 80 5.32 -26.86 -19.38
CA LYS A 80 6.71 -26.58 -19.72
C LYS A 80 7.67 -26.96 -18.58
N GLU A 81 8.56 -27.91 -18.88
CA GLU A 81 9.72 -28.23 -18.02
C GLU A 81 10.80 -27.13 -18.17
N VAL A 82 10.62 -25.99 -17.50
CA VAL A 82 11.55 -24.85 -17.50
C VAL A 82 12.27 -24.79 -16.16
N THR A 83 13.60 -24.67 -16.19
CA THR A 83 14.37 -24.46 -14.97
C THR A 83 14.27 -22.99 -14.51
N VAL A 84 14.60 -22.74 -13.25
CA VAL A 84 14.69 -21.37 -12.71
C VAL A 84 15.70 -20.53 -13.50
N PHE A 85 16.84 -21.14 -13.87
CA PHE A 85 17.85 -20.42 -14.65
C PHE A 85 17.34 -20.07 -16.06
N ASP A 86 16.72 -21.02 -16.75
CA ASP A 86 16.18 -20.77 -18.08
C ASP A 86 15.11 -19.67 -18.06
N TYR A 87 14.24 -19.69 -17.07
CA TYR A 87 13.20 -18.65 -16.89
C TYR A 87 13.79 -17.26 -16.65
N LEU A 88 14.82 -17.16 -15.81
CA LEU A 88 15.48 -15.90 -15.52
C LEU A 88 16.35 -15.39 -16.66
N SER A 89 16.90 -16.29 -17.48
CA SER A 89 17.77 -15.97 -18.62
C SER A 89 17.03 -15.77 -19.95
N GLU A 90 15.75 -16.08 -20.02
CA GLU A 90 14.94 -16.09 -21.25
C GLU A 90 15.11 -14.81 -22.08
N GLU A 91 14.99 -13.64 -21.49
CA GLU A 91 15.08 -12.37 -22.20
C GLU A 91 16.50 -12.06 -22.66
N PHE A 92 17.51 -12.41 -21.88
CA PHE A 92 18.91 -12.24 -22.24
C PHE A 92 19.28 -13.12 -23.43
N VAL A 93 18.89 -14.39 -23.38
CA VAL A 93 19.11 -15.35 -24.48
C VAL A 93 18.35 -14.92 -25.73
N ARG A 94 17.13 -14.39 -25.61
CA ARG A 94 16.35 -13.85 -26.72
C ARG A 94 17.09 -12.71 -27.41
N LEU A 95 17.55 -11.70 -26.66
CA LEU A 95 18.30 -10.55 -27.20
C LEU A 95 19.62 -10.98 -27.81
N GLN A 96 20.35 -11.90 -27.19
CA GLN A 96 21.60 -12.42 -27.70
C GLN A 96 21.42 -13.18 -29.04
N ASN A 97 20.36 -14.00 -29.15
CA ASN A 97 20.03 -14.67 -30.41
C ASN A 97 19.61 -13.66 -31.50
N GLU A 98 18.89 -12.60 -31.14
CA GLU A 98 18.52 -11.55 -32.08
C GLU A 98 19.77 -10.80 -32.61
N ILE A 99 20.71 -10.47 -31.74
CA ILE A 99 22.02 -9.89 -32.12
C ILE A 99 22.75 -10.80 -33.09
N ASN A 100 22.85 -12.09 -32.78
CA ASN A 100 23.53 -13.07 -33.65
C ASN A 100 22.84 -13.17 -35.01
N THR A 101 21.51 -13.19 -35.04
CA THR A 101 20.74 -13.24 -36.29
C THR A 101 21.00 -12.01 -37.17
N ILE A 102 21.02 -10.80 -36.55
CA ILE A 102 21.31 -9.56 -37.29
C ILE A 102 22.74 -9.58 -37.82
N CYS A 103 23.71 -10.11 -37.09
CA CYS A 103 25.10 -10.27 -37.55
C CYS A 103 25.19 -11.21 -38.76
N ASP A 104 24.45 -12.32 -38.76
CA ASP A 104 24.40 -13.26 -39.88
C ASP A 104 23.72 -12.64 -41.12
N GLU A 105 22.63 -11.84 -40.91
CA GLU A 105 21.99 -11.07 -41.98
C GLU A 105 22.94 -10.03 -42.61
N MET A 106 23.70 -9.31 -41.77
CA MET A 106 24.72 -8.35 -42.22
C MET A 106 25.81 -8.96 -43.07
N ALA A 107 26.20 -10.21 -42.81
CA ALA A 107 27.23 -10.91 -43.57
C ALA A 107 26.85 -11.18 -45.04
N THR A 108 25.54 -11.11 -45.36
CA THR A 108 24.99 -11.46 -46.69
C THR A 108 24.22 -10.32 -47.35
N ALA A 109 24.00 -9.20 -46.67
CA ALA A 109 23.21 -8.06 -47.16
C ALA A 109 24.04 -7.08 -48.01
N ASP A 110 23.41 -6.56 -49.02
CA ASP A 110 24.00 -5.49 -49.88
C ASP A 110 23.77 -4.09 -49.25
N GLU A 111 22.73 -3.90 -48.48
CA GLU A 111 22.39 -2.67 -47.74
C GLU A 111 22.48 -2.91 -46.25
N LEU A 112 23.35 -2.15 -45.57
CA LEU A 112 23.67 -2.36 -44.15
C LEU A 112 23.01 -1.34 -43.20
N ASP A 113 22.55 -0.20 -43.69
CA ASP A 113 22.14 0.91 -42.82
C ASP A 113 20.99 0.54 -41.88
N GLU A 114 19.92 -0.11 -42.39
CA GLU A 114 18.78 -0.58 -41.55
C GLU A 114 19.19 -1.66 -40.57
N LEU A 115 20.06 -2.60 -40.99
CA LEU A 115 20.57 -3.66 -40.13
C LEU A 115 21.48 -3.12 -39.02
N MET A 116 22.28 -2.12 -39.30
CA MET A 116 23.12 -1.44 -38.30
C MET A 116 22.27 -0.72 -37.26
N GLU A 117 21.18 -0.03 -37.68
CA GLU A 117 20.25 0.61 -36.74
C GLU A 117 19.53 -0.43 -35.85
N ARG A 118 19.06 -1.53 -36.43
CA ARG A 118 18.48 -2.64 -35.65
C ARG A 118 19.49 -3.24 -34.67
N TYR A 119 20.72 -3.49 -35.12
CA TYR A 119 21.79 -4.00 -34.27
C TYR A 119 22.03 -3.09 -33.07
N GLN A 120 22.19 -1.78 -33.33
CA GLN A 120 22.44 -0.80 -32.26
C GLN A 120 21.28 -0.78 -31.25
N ASN A 121 20.03 -0.79 -31.73
CA ASN A 121 18.84 -0.80 -30.88
C ASN A 121 18.78 -2.05 -29.95
N VAL A 122 19.10 -3.23 -30.48
CA VAL A 122 19.09 -4.48 -29.70
C VAL A 122 20.27 -4.52 -28.73
N MET A 123 21.45 -4.05 -29.15
CA MET A 123 22.62 -3.93 -28.29
C MET A 123 22.39 -2.95 -27.14
N ASP A 124 21.75 -1.80 -27.40
CA ASP A 124 21.40 -0.83 -26.34
C ASP A 124 20.42 -1.46 -25.33
N GLN A 125 19.44 -2.24 -25.78
CA GLN A 125 18.53 -2.98 -24.90
C GLN A 125 19.30 -4.01 -24.06
N PHE A 126 20.18 -4.81 -24.67
CA PHE A 126 20.99 -5.82 -23.99
C PHE A 126 21.91 -5.20 -22.94
N GLN A 127 22.58 -4.09 -23.27
CA GLN A 127 23.44 -3.35 -22.33
C GLN A 127 22.64 -2.68 -21.20
N ALA A 128 21.43 -2.16 -21.49
CA ALA A 128 20.58 -1.52 -20.49
C ALA A 128 20.17 -2.46 -19.33
N ILE A 129 20.17 -3.77 -19.58
CA ILE A 129 19.87 -4.82 -18.59
C ILE A 129 21.13 -5.57 -18.09
N ASP A 130 22.31 -5.02 -18.28
CA ASP A 130 23.61 -5.66 -17.92
C ASP A 130 23.77 -7.08 -18.54
N GLY A 131 23.38 -7.22 -19.81
CA GLY A 131 23.31 -8.51 -20.50
C GLY A 131 24.64 -9.30 -20.52
N ASP A 132 25.79 -8.64 -20.59
CA ASP A 132 27.11 -9.28 -20.58
C ASP A 132 27.40 -10.08 -19.28
N PHE A 133 26.70 -9.73 -18.19
CA PHE A 133 26.91 -10.31 -16.86
C PHE A 133 25.66 -11.03 -16.31
N TYR A 134 24.65 -11.33 -17.16
CA TYR A 134 23.37 -11.83 -16.71
C TYR A 134 23.48 -13.11 -15.85
N GLU A 135 24.35 -14.08 -16.22
CA GLU A 135 24.51 -15.31 -15.44
C GLU A 135 25.00 -15.05 -14.02
N SER A 136 26.01 -14.17 -13.87
CA SER A 136 26.56 -13.82 -12.55
C SER A 136 25.54 -13.00 -11.74
N ASN A 137 24.74 -12.17 -12.41
CA ASN A 137 23.67 -11.39 -11.80
C ASN A 137 22.52 -12.29 -11.33
N ILE A 138 22.12 -13.31 -12.13
CA ILE A 138 21.13 -14.33 -11.73
C ILE A 138 21.57 -15.00 -10.42
N ARG A 139 22.80 -15.54 -10.39
CA ARG A 139 23.34 -16.23 -9.20
C ARG A 139 23.43 -15.30 -7.99
N LYS A 140 23.76 -14.04 -8.19
CA LYS A 140 23.79 -13.02 -7.13
C LYS A 140 22.39 -12.75 -6.57
N GLN A 141 21.37 -12.58 -7.42
CA GLN A 141 20.00 -12.33 -6.98
C GLN A 141 19.41 -13.56 -6.27
N LEU A 142 19.62 -14.76 -6.80
CA LEU A 142 19.24 -16.01 -6.14
C LEU A 142 19.86 -16.13 -4.75
N LYS A 143 21.12 -15.73 -4.59
CA LYS A 143 21.79 -15.72 -3.29
C LYS A 143 21.18 -14.72 -2.32
N ILE A 144 20.80 -13.52 -2.77
CA ILE A 144 20.12 -12.49 -1.96
C ILE A 144 18.76 -13.01 -1.47
N ALA A 145 18.06 -13.76 -2.32
CA ALA A 145 16.76 -14.37 -2.02
C ALA A 145 16.85 -15.68 -1.21
N ASN A 146 18.04 -16.13 -0.77
CA ASN A 146 18.28 -17.45 -0.15
C ASN A 146 17.90 -18.66 -1.03
N LEU A 147 17.85 -18.48 -2.36
CA LEU A 147 17.47 -19.48 -3.36
C LEU A 147 18.68 -19.95 -4.21
N LYS A 148 19.89 -19.87 -3.69
CA LYS A 148 21.11 -20.14 -4.46
C LYS A 148 21.17 -21.56 -5.05
N ASP A 149 20.58 -22.54 -4.37
CA ASP A 149 20.62 -23.95 -4.77
C ASP A 149 19.48 -24.32 -5.73
N TYR A 150 18.61 -23.36 -6.08
CA TYR A 150 17.41 -23.56 -6.92
C TYR A 150 17.68 -23.33 -8.42
N GLU A 151 18.89 -22.95 -8.83
CA GLU A 151 19.23 -22.61 -10.22
C GLU A 151 18.73 -23.66 -11.24
N ASN A 152 18.88 -24.96 -10.91
CA ASN A 152 18.48 -26.08 -11.78
C ASN A 152 17.12 -26.71 -11.41
N HIS A 153 16.39 -26.13 -10.46
CA HIS A 153 15.05 -26.64 -10.13
C HIS A 153 14.05 -26.25 -11.20
N LEU A 154 13.09 -27.15 -11.46
CA LEU A 154 11.97 -26.83 -12.34
C LEU A 154 11.02 -25.86 -11.64
N LEU A 155 10.45 -24.92 -12.40
CA LEU A 155 9.47 -23.97 -11.87
C LEU A 155 8.25 -24.65 -11.24
N THR A 156 7.85 -25.80 -11.78
CA THR A 156 6.73 -26.61 -11.29
C THR A 156 6.98 -27.22 -9.90
N ASN A 157 8.23 -27.32 -9.47
CA ASN A 157 8.62 -27.87 -8.18
C ASN A 157 8.75 -26.81 -7.09
N LEU A 158 8.55 -25.53 -7.42
CA LEU A 158 8.64 -24.42 -6.47
C LEU A 158 7.35 -24.28 -5.68
N SER A 159 7.48 -23.89 -4.41
CA SER A 159 6.36 -23.36 -3.65
C SER A 159 5.89 -22.01 -4.24
N GLY A 160 4.66 -21.60 -3.92
CA GLY A 160 4.13 -20.31 -4.38
C GLY A 160 4.99 -19.12 -3.95
N GLY A 161 5.57 -19.18 -2.73
CA GLY A 161 6.47 -18.15 -2.21
C GLY A 161 7.81 -18.08 -2.96
N GLU A 162 8.43 -19.22 -3.20
CA GLU A 162 9.67 -19.32 -4.00
C GLU A 162 9.46 -18.80 -5.41
N PHE A 163 8.39 -19.23 -6.07
CA PHE A 163 8.08 -18.77 -7.40
C PHE A 163 7.83 -17.25 -7.45
N LYS A 164 7.16 -16.69 -6.44
CA LYS A 164 6.95 -15.25 -6.34
C LYS A 164 8.29 -14.49 -6.26
N LEU A 165 9.25 -14.98 -5.47
CA LEU A 165 10.58 -14.38 -5.40
C LEU A 165 11.31 -14.48 -6.76
N ILE A 166 11.18 -15.59 -7.48
CA ILE A 166 11.78 -15.75 -8.82
C ILE A 166 11.16 -14.74 -9.80
N GLN A 167 9.85 -14.49 -9.75
CA GLN A 167 9.22 -13.44 -10.56
C GLN A 167 9.76 -12.05 -10.24
N VAL A 168 9.92 -11.73 -8.96
CA VAL A 168 10.51 -10.46 -8.52
C VAL A 168 11.94 -10.32 -9.06
N ILE A 169 12.76 -11.36 -8.94
CA ILE A 169 14.14 -11.36 -9.47
C ILE A 169 14.13 -11.12 -10.97
N ARG A 170 13.26 -11.80 -11.72
CA ARG A 170 13.15 -11.63 -13.18
C ARG A 170 12.90 -10.17 -13.54
N GLU A 171 11.86 -9.57 -12.95
CA GLU A 171 11.52 -8.17 -13.26
C GLU A 171 12.62 -7.19 -12.82
N MET A 172 13.33 -7.46 -11.71
CA MET A 172 14.47 -6.64 -11.27
C MET A 172 15.65 -6.69 -12.26
N MET A 173 15.82 -7.80 -12.96
CA MET A 173 16.91 -7.96 -13.92
C MET A 173 16.58 -7.36 -15.29
N ILE A 174 15.35 -7.55 -15.77
CA ILE A 174 14.95 -7.10 -17.13
C ILE A 174 14.36 -5.69 -17.18
N SER A 175 14.04 -5.11 -16.03
CA SER A 175 13.49 -3.75 -15.90
C SER A 175 14.16 -3.00 -14.74
N PRO A 176 15.48 -2.76 -14.79
CA PRO A 176 16.24 -2.28 -13.64
C PRO A 176 15.95 -0.82 -13.24
N LYS A 177 15.23 -0.05 -14.07
CA LYS A 177 14.97 1.37 -13.83
C LYS A 177 13.70 1.64 -13.06
N PHE A 178 12.62 0.93 -13.37
CA PHE A 178 11.33 1.13 -12.72
C PHE A 178 10.53 -0.16 -12.66
N ILE A 179 10.10 -0.54 -11.45
CA ILE A 179 9.31 -1.74 -11.21
C ILE A 179 8.09 -1.40 -10.36
N ILE A 180 6.96 -1.91 -10.75
CA ILE A 180 5.72 -1.89 -9.99
C ILE A 180 5.46 -3.30 -9.46
N MET A 181 5.16 -3.41 -8.17
CA MET A 181 4.81 -4.69 -7.54
C MET A 181 3.44 -4.56 -6.87
N ASP A 182 2.50 -5.39 -7.28
CA ASP A 182 1.15 -5.43 -6.70
C ASP A 182 1.04 -6.59 -5.71
N GLU A 183 1.04 -6.25 -4.42
CA GLU A 183 0.98 -7.17 -3.28
C GLU A 183 1.98 -8.35 -3.38
N PRO A 184 3.29 -8.09 -3.53
CA PRO A 184 4.30 -9.12 -3.73
C PRO A 184 4.50 -10.00 -2.49
N ASP A 185 3.98 -9.59 -1.34
CA ASP A 185 4.08 -10.26 -0.04
C ASP A 185 2.95 -11.28 0.23
N VAL A 186 1.95 -11.34 -0.64
CA VAL A 186 0.86 -12.32 -0.52
C VAL A 186 1.40 -13.73 -0.71
N PHE A 187 0.99 -14.66 0.17
CA PHE A 187 1.43 -16.06 0.24
C PHE A 187 2.88 -16.29 0.70
N LEU A 188 3.62 -15.24 1.13
CA LEU A 188 4.97 -15.40 1.67
C LEU A 188 4.93 -15.71 3.17
N ASP A 189 5.70 -16.70 3.59
CA ASP A 189 6.05 -16.89 5.00
C ASP A 189 7.11 -15.88 5.44
N PHE A 190 7.52 -15.95 6.70
CA PHE A 190 8.47 -14.97 7.24
C PHE A 190 9.87 -15.06 6.60
N GLU A 191 10.31 -16.24 6.20
CA GLU A 191 11.61 -16.42 5.56
C GLU A 191 11.62 -15.81 4.16
N HIS A 192 10.62 -16.12 3.34
CA HIS A 192 10.45 -15.53 2.01
C HIS A 192 10.17 -14.04 2.06
N LEU A 193 9.45 -13.56 3.08
CA LEU A 193 9.23 -12.13 3.31
C LEU A 193 10.55 -11.39 3.62
N ASN A 194 11.44 -12.00 4.40
CA ASN A 194 12.75 -11.44 4.65
C ASN A 194 13.64 -11.45 3.39
N ALA A 195 13.52 -12.48 2.57
CA ALA A 195 14.17 -12.55 1.27
C ALA A 195 13.67 -11.44 0.33
N LEU A 196 12.36 -11.23 0.25
CA LEU A 196 11.75 -10.13 -0.52
C LEU A 196 12.24 -8.76 -0.04
N LYS A 197 12.30 -8.53 1.28
CA LYS A 197 12.89 -7.31 1.86
C LYS A 197 14.34 -7.09 1.38
N ASN A 198 15.15 -8.15 1.39
CA ASN A 198 16.55 -8.06 0.96
C ASN A 198 16.66 -7.74 -0.54
N LEU A 199 15.81 -8.32 -1.38
CA LEU A 199 15.71 -8.01 -2.80
C LEU A 199 15.34 -6.54 -3.02
N ILE A 200 14.27 -6.06 -2.39
CA ILE A 200 13.83 -4.66 -2.49
C ILE A 200 14.98 -3.73 -2.08
N ASN A 201 15.63 -3.96 -0.94
CA ASN A 201 16.70 -3.09 -0.46
C ASN A 201 17.99 -3.17 -1.29
N SER A 202 18.19 -4.24 -2.06
CA SER A 202 19.34 -4.38 -2.96
C SER A 202 19.13 -3.69 -4.31
N HIS A 203 17.88 -3.39 -4.66
CA HIS A 203 17.53 -2.72 -5.91
C HIS A 203 17.91 -1.24 -5.86
N LYS A 204 18.41 -0.70 -6.97
CA LYS A 204 18.85 0.69 -7.05
C LYS A 204 17.90 1.58 -7.86
N GLY A 205 17.04 0.97 -8.67
CA GLY A 205 16.05 1.70 -9.45
C GLY A 205 14.82 2.10 -8.62
N THR A 206 13.87 2.72 -9.26
CA THR A 206 12.61 3.14 -8.64
C THR A 206 11.67 1.95 -8.43
N LEU A 207 11.09 1.84 -7.26
CA LEU A 207 10.08 0.84 -6.91
C LEU A 207 8.79 1.52 -6.49
N LEU A 208 7.66 1.05 -7.06
CA LEU A 208 6.33 1.34 -6.57
C LEU A 208 5.70 0.04 -6.08
N VAL A 209 5.54 -0.13 -4.78
CA VAL A 209 5.08 -1.39 -4.19
C VAL A 209 3.76 -1.17 -3.47
N ILE A 210 2.70 -1.83 -3.95
CA ILE A 210 1.44 -1.92 -3.23
C ILE A 210 1.60 -3.01 -2.17
N THR A 211 1.51 -2.66 -0.91
CA THR A 211 1.56 -3.63 0.19
C THR A 211 0.83 -3.11 1.43
N HIS A 212 0.32 -4.03 2.23
CA HIS A 212 -0.22 -3.79 3.56
C HIS A 212 0.66 -4.38 4.66
N ASN A 213 1.78 -4.99 4.28
CA ASN A 213 2.67 -5.67 5.20
C ASN A 213 3.54 -4.68 5.98
N ARG A 214 3.29 -4.58 7.29
CA ARG A 214 4.00 -3.64 8.17
C ARG A 214 5.51 -3.90 8.25
N TYR A 215 5.93 -5.14 8.07
CA TYR A 215 7.36 -5.48 8.07
C TYR A 215 8.07 -4.83 6.88
N LEU A 216 7.52 -4.94 5.66
CA LEU A 216 8.08 -4.27 4.48
C LEU A 216 7.98 -2.75 4.60
N LEU A 217 6.82 -2.22 5.03
CA LEU A 217 6.59 -0.79 5.20
C LEU A 217 7.63 -0.13 6.11
N ASN A 218 8.05 -0.82 7.17
CA ASN A 218 9.03 -0.29 8.13
C ASN A 218 10.49 -0.40 7.67
N HIS A 219 10.80 -1.22 6.63
CA HIS A 219 12.19 -1.55 6.32
C HIS A 219 12.64 -1.25 4.89
N CYS A 220 11.70 -0.95 3.98
CA CYS A 220 12.01 -0.90 2.55
C CYS A 220 11.76 0.45 1.88
N PHE A 221 10.96 1.33 2.46
CA PHE A 221 10.45 2.50 1.75
C PHE A 221 10.84 3.81 2.41
N ASN A 222 11.11 4.80 1.56
CA ASN A 222 11.44 6.17 1.94
C ASN A 222 10.42 7.19 1.43
N LYS A 223 9.38 6.71 0.74
CA LYS A 223 8.25 7.51 0.26
C LYS A 223 6.96 6.72 0.38
N ILE A 224 5.87 7.40 0.69
CA ILE A 224 4.54 6.79 0.84
C ILE A 224 3.54 7.56 0.01
N LEU A 225 2.77 6.84 -0.80
CA LEU A 225 1.54 7.31 -1.42
C LEU A 225 0.37 6.66 -0.70
N HIS A 226 -0.51 7.47 -0.11
CA HIS A 226 -1.71 6.99 0.56
C HIS A 226 -2.95 7.43 -0.20
N LEU A 227 -3.68 6.46 -0.74
CA LEU A 227 -4.94 6.68 -1.47
C LEU A 227 -6.14 6.32 -0.59
N GLU A 228 -6.92 7.33 -0.22
CA GLU A 228 -8.14 7.15 0.57
C GLU A 228 -9.20 8.19 0.16
N ASN A 229 -10.48 7.80 0.14
CA ASN A 229 -11.60 8.69 -0.18
C ASN A 229 -11.45 9.47 -1.51
N ALA A 230 -10.89 8.85 -2.54
CA ALA A 230 -10.58 9.44 -3.85
C ALA A 230 -9.52 10.58 -3.80
N GLU A 231 -8.84 10.75 -2.69
CA GLU A 231 -7.73 11.68 -2.49
C GLU A 231 -6.43 10.92 -2.30
N LEU A 232 -5.32 11.46 -2.80
CA LEU A 232 -4.00 10.89 -2.64
C LEU A 232 -3.13 11.86 -1.85
N GLN A 233 -2.52 11.33 -0.80
CA GLN A 233 -1.54 12.03 0.01
C GLN A 233 -0.16 11.46 -0.28
N GLU A 234 0.78 12.34 -0.53
CA GLU A 234 2.19 12.04 -0.76
C GLU A 234 2.98 12.42 0.49
N PHE A 235 3.82 11.51 0.97
CA PHE A 235 4.66 11.71 2.14
C PHE A 235 6.08 11.23 1.87
N ASP A 236 7.06 12.12 2.05
CA ASP A 236 8.48 11.82 1.95
C ASP A 236 9.02 11.49 3.35
N GLY A 237 9.43 10.25 3.56
CA GLY A 237 9.92 9.75 4.83
C GLY A 237 9.59 8.28 5.07
N THR A 238 9.92 7.80 6.27
CA THR A 238 9.66 6.42 6.66
C THR A 238 8.18 6.20 7.02
N TYR A 239 7.76 4.94 7.01
CA TYR A 239 6.40 4.57 7.45
C TYR A 239 6.12 4.93 8.92
N VAL A 240 7.16 4.96 9.76
CA VAL A 240 7.03 5.39 11.16
C VAL A 240 6.71 6.88 11.23
N ASP A 241 7.48 7.70 10.49
CA ASP A 241 7.25 9.16 10.44
C ASP A 241 5.88 9.50 9.86
N TYR A 242 5.47 8.77 8.81
CA TYR A 242 4.12 8.88 8.24
C TYR A 242 3.02 8.61 9.27
N ASN A 243 3.14 7.53 10.07
CA ASN A 243 2.14 7.21 11.10
C ASN A 243 2.08 8.29 12.18
N PHE A 244 3.22 8.87 12.58
CA PHE A 244 3.25 10.00 13.51
C PHE A 244 2.55 11.23 12.92
N ALA A 245 2.88 11.63 11.70
CA ALA A 245 2.24 12.75 11.02
C ALA A 245 0.72 12.53 10.86
N LEU A 246 0.31 11.31 10.50
CA LEU A 246 -1.11 10.95 10.40
C LEU A 246 -1.83 11.04 11.76
N LEU A 247 -1.16 10.62 12.84
CA LEU A 247 -1.71 10.71 14.20
C LEU A 247 -1.86 12.17 14.63
N GLU A 248 -0.85 13.01 14.40
CA GLU A 248 -0.90 14.44 14.70
C GLU A 248 -2.04 15.13 13.96
N MET A 249 -2.19 14.89 12.64
CA MET A 249 -3.32 15.44 11.87
C MET A 249 -4.68 14.98 12.42
N LYS A 250 -4.80 13.73 12.87
CA LYS A 250 -6.04 13.21 13.46
C LYS A 250 -6.35 13.85 14.81
N ILE A 251 -5.33 14.09 15.63
CA ILE A 251 -5.48 14.78 16.92
C ILE A 251 -5.94 16.21 16.68
N GLU A 252 -5.28 16.95 15.79
CA GLU A 252 -5.65 18.33 15.44
C GLU A 252 -7.10 18.40 14.92
N GLN A 253 -7.47 17.48 14.02
CA GLN A 253 -8.85 17.41 13.50
C GLN A 253 -9.86 17.09 14.61
N GLN A 254 -9.49 16.27 15.59
CA GLN A 254 -10.35 15.96 16.75
C GLN A 254 -10.52 17.19 17.66
N GLU A 255 -9.46 17.95 17.90
CA GLU A 255 -9.52 19.19 18.69
C GLU A 255 -10.42 20.23 18.01
N LEU A 256 -10.28 20.41 16.68
CA LEU A 256 -11.16 21.29 15.90
C LEU A 256 -12.61 20.82 15.97
N ALA A 257 -12.86 19.52 15.81
CA ALA A 257 -14.21 18.96 15.92
C ALA A 257 -14.83 19.16 17.32
N ALA A 258 -14.01 19.04 18.38
CA ALA A 258 -14.44 19.27 19.74
C ALA A 258 -14.77 20.77 19.99
N ALA A 259 -13.95 21.68 19.48
CA ALA A 259 -14.20 23.13 19.55
C ALA A 259 -15.49 23.53 18.81
N ASP A 260 -15.70 23.02 17.60
CA ASP A 260 -16.93 23.22 16.83
C ASP A 260 -18.18 22.73 17.60
N MET A 261 -18.08 21.56 18.23
CA MET A 261 -19.16 21.00 19.03
C MET A 261 -19.48 21.86 20.25
N GLU A 262 -18.46 22.37 20.94
CA GLU A 262 -18.64 23.27 22.10
C GLU A 262 -19.32 24.58 21.67
N GLU A 263 -18.92 25.15 20.51
CA GLU A 263 -19.55 26.35 19.97
C GLU A 263 -21.01 26.10 19.58
N ILE A 264 -21.30 25.00 18.92
CA ILE A 264 -22.65 24.59 18.56
C ILE A 264 -23.51 24.43 19.81
N GLU A 265 -23.01 23.76 20.85
CA GLU A 265 -23.75 23.53 22.09
C GLU A 265 -24.01 24.83 22.84
N ARG A 266 -23.04 25.75 22.91
CA ARG A 266 -23.24 27.10 23.47
C ARG A 266 -24.36 27.84 22.73
N ASN A 267 -24.36 27.81 21.39
CA ASN A 267 -25.40 28.48 20.61
C ASN A 267 -26.76 27.80 20.75
N ARG A 268 -26.83 26.47 20.87
CA ARG A 268 -28.09 25.73 21.18
C ARG A 268 -28.70 26.19 22.50
N LYS A 269 -27.91 26.29 23.56
CA LYS A 269 -28.35 26.77 24.87
C LYS A 269 -28.89 28.22 24.80
N ILE A 270 -28.28 29.09 23.99
CA ILE A 270 -28.73 30.45 23.77
C ILE A 270 -30.08 30.47 23.01
N VAL A 271 -30.19 29.66 21.94
CA VAL A 271 -31.45 29.54 21.15
C VAL A 271 -32.59 29.04 22.04
N GLU A 272 -32.33 28.02 22.86
CA GLU A 272 -33.32 27.46 23.77
C GLU A 272 -33.79 28.51 24.81
N ARG A 273 -32.85 29.27 25.41
CA ARG A 273 -33.18 30.38 26.32
C ARG A 273 -34.04 31.44 25.62
N LEU A 274 -33.66 31.86 24.41
CA LEU A 274 -34.40 32.84 23.64
C LEU A 274 -35.82 32.33 23.23
N ARG A 275 -35.97 31.06 22.95
CA ARG A 275 -37.27 30.42 22.70
C ARG A 275 -38.15 30.50 23.94
N ASN A 276 -37.61 30.11 25.09
CA ASN A 276 -38.35 30.17 26.38
C ASN A 276 -38.72 31.58 26.79
N GLU A 277 -37.93 32.60 26.46
CA GLU A 277 -38.25 33.99 26.66
C GLU A 277 -39.25 34.55 25.68
N ALA A 278 -39.19 34.14 24.42
CA ALA A 278 -40.16 34.57 23.39
C ALA A 278 -41.56 34.02 23.62
N THR A 279 -41.72 32.84 24.24
CA THR A 279 -43.01 32.31 24.67
C THR A 279 -43.68 33.06 25.81
N LYS A 280 -42.89 33.83 26.59
CA LYS A 280 -43.40 34.57 27.75
C LYS A 280 -43.74 36.05 27.49
N VAL A 281 -43.18 36.63 26.40
CA VAL A 281 -43.35 38.05 26.06
C VAL A 281 -43.38 38.21 24.56
N ASP A 282 -44.54 38.63 24.01
CA ASP A 282 -44.72 38.88 22.59
C ASP A 282 -43.99 40.18 22.18
N SER A 283 -42.73 40.07 21.73
CA SER A 283 -41.88 41.18 21.30
C SER A 283 -41.28 40.90 19.94
N ALA A 284 -41.60 41.73 18.95
CA ALA A 284 -41.05 41.64 17.59
C ALA A 284 -39.52 41.67 17.51
N THR A 285 -38.87 42.34 18.47
CA THR A 285 -37.38 42.43 18.58
C THR A 285 -36.78 41.10 19.00
N LYS A 286 -37.39 40.40 19.96
CA LYS A 286 -36.95 39.09 20.44
C LYS A 286 -37.11 38.02 19.36
N GLY A 287 -38.18 38.09 18.55
CA GLY A 287 -38.38 37.19 17.39
C GLY A 287 -37.29 37.31 16.31
N ARG A 288 -36.83 38.54 16.02
CA ARG A 288 -35.72 38.78 15.08
C ARG A 288 -34.40 38.23 15.61
N SER A 289 -34.11 38.43 16.89
CA SER A 289 -32.90 37.90 17.54
C SER A 289 -32.87 36.37 17.56
N LEU A 290 -34.00 35.74 17.85
CA LEU A 290 -34.13 34.29 17.81
C LEU A 290 -33.87 33.74 16.38
N LYS A 291 -34.48 34.35 15.35
CA LYS A 291 -34.31 33.94 13.95
C LYS A 291 -32.84 34.06 13.50
N ALA A 292 -32.16 35.15 13.87
CA ALA A 292 -30.76 35.34 13.55
C ALA A 292 -29.84 34.27 14.22
N ARG A 293 -30.17 33.92 15.47
CA ARG A 293 -29.38 32.87 16.20
C ARG A 293 -29.67 31.47 15.67
N VAL A 294 -30.89 31.16 15.27
CA VAL A 294 -31.20 29.87 14.62
C VAL A 294 -30.46 29.74 13.29
N SER A 295 -30.44 30.80 12.46
CA SER A 295 -29.70 30.79 11.21
C SER A 295 -28.16 30.66 11.43
N LEU A 296 -27.62 31.23 12.50
CA LEU A 296 -26.21 31.04 12.87
C LEU A 296 -25.95 29.57 13.27
N LEU A 297 -26.81 28.99 14.08
CA LEU A 297 -26.72 27.60 14.51
C LEU A 297 -26.73 26.63 13.32
N GLU A 298 -27.64 26.83 12.37
CA GLU A 298 -27.73 26.04 11.14
C GLU A 298 -26.43 26.12 10.31
N ARG A 299 -25.81 27.33 10.24
CA ARG A 299 -24.53 27.51 9.54
C ARG A 299 -23.36 26.80 10.26
N LEU A 300 -23.32 26.87 11.59
CA LEU A 300 -22.31 26.17 12.39
C LEU A 300 -22.46 24.66 12.25
N GLU A 301 -23.68 24.13 12.30
CA GLU A 301 -23.96 22.71 12.10
C GLU A 301 -23.58 22.23 10.68
N ALA A 302 -23.80 23.06 9.67
CA ALA A 302 -23.41 22.76 8.28
C ALA A 302 -21.89 22.78 8.05
N ARG A 303 -21.13 23.57 8.83
CA ARG A 303 -19.66 23.70 8.74
C ARG A 303 -18.92 22.78 9.69
N LYS A 304 -19.62 22.06 10.54
CA LYS A 304 -19.03 21.21 11.59
C LYS A 304 -17.99 20.27 11.02
N THR A 305 -16.79 20.31 11.59
CA THR A 305 -15.70 19.37 11.33
C THR A 305 -16.10 17.96 11.77
N LYS A 306 -15.90 16.96 10.90
CA LYS A 306 -16.15 15.57 11.28
C LYS A 306 -14.98 15.07 12.14
N SER A 307 -15.30 14.45 13.27
CA SER A 307 -14.29 13.76 14.06
C SER A 307 -13.69 12.59 13.27
N PRO A 308 -12.35 12.47 13.21
CA PRO A 308 -11.69 11.36 12.51
C PRO A 308 -11.81 10.03 13.25
N PHE A 309 -12.12 10.09 14.55
CA PHE A 309 -12.35 8.90 15.35
C PHE A 309 -13.84 8.61 15.41
N VAL A 310 -14.22 7.49 14.80
CA VAL A 310 -15.53 6.90 15.08
C VAL A 310 -15.50 6.48 16.54
N ASP A 311 -16.49 6.87 17.32
CA ASP A 311 -16.73 6.28 18.65
C ASP A 311 -16.93 4.76 18.46
N ILE A 312 -15.85 4.03 18.50
CA ILE A 312 -15.89 2.58 18.57
C ILE A 312 -16.37 2.30 19.98
N LYS A 313 -17.68 2.13 20.15
CA LYS A 313 -18.18 1.46 21.33
C LYS A 313 -17.45 0.13 21.38
N GLN A 314 -16.56 -0.02 22.35
CA GLN A 314 -15.91 -1.31 22.57
C GLN A 314 -17.01 -2.37 22.61
N PRO A 315 -16.94 -3.42 21.80
CA PRO A 315 -17.90 -4.51 21.92
C PRO A 315 -17.75 -5.04 23.33
N GLN A 316 -18.79 -4.91 24.13
CA GLN A 316 -18.87 -5.62 25.41
C GLN A 316 -18.99 -7.10 25.06
N ILE A 317 -17.87 -7.81 25.10
CA ILE A 317 -17.85 -9.25 24.95
C ILE A 317 -18.21 -9.81 26.30
N GLU A 318 -19.48 -10.12 26.52
CA GLU A 318 -19.93 -10.93 27.65
C GLU A 318 -19.49 -12.37 27.40
N LEU A 319 -18.39 -12.77 28.02
CA LEU A 319 -17.97 -14.17 28.01
C LEU A 319 -18.76 -14.92 29.09
N HIS A 320 -19.85 -15.54 28.68
CA HIS A 320 -20.52 -16.54 29.54
C HIS A 320 -19.68 -17.82 29.58
N THR A 321 -18.75 -17.91 30.51
CA THR A 321 -18.08 -19.18 30.82
C THR A 321 -18.92 -20.01 31.77
N SER A 322 -19.68 -20.94 31.22
CA SER A 322 -20.19 -22.03 32.05
C SER A 322 -19.03 -22.98 32.36
N VAL A 323 -18.37 -22.77 33.47
CA VAL A 323 -17.44 -23.77 34.02
C VAL A 323 -18.29 -24.89 34.58
N LYS A 324 -18.39 -26.02 33.85
CA LYS A 324 -18.82 -27.27 34.45
C LYS A 324 -17.69 -27.77 35.34
N SER A 325 -17.84 -27.66 36.65
CA SER A 325 -16.95 -28.33 37.60
C SER A 325 -17.13 -29.84 37.47
N SER A 326 -16.02 -30.56 37.40
CA SER A 326 -15.96 -32.02 37.27
C SER A 326 -16.27 -32.81 38.56
N ASP A 327 -17.03 -32.22 39.49
CA ASP A 327 -17.41 -32.83 40.75
C ASP A 327 -18.93 -32.93 40.89
N ASP A 328 -19.59 -33.62 39.96
CA ASP A 328 -20.97 -34.07 40.13
C ASP A 328 -21.00 -35.57 40.39
N VAL A 329 -20.64 -35.94 41.63
CA VAL A 329 -21.18 -37.12 42.27
C VAL A 329 -21.84 -36.68 43.56
N GLN A 330 -23.19 -36.69 43.54
CA GLN A 330 -24.15 -36.59 44.65
C GLN A 330 -24.40 -35.20 45.27
N GLY A 331 -25.64 -34.77 45.13
CA GLY A 331 -26.34 -33.95 46.11
C GLY A 331 -26.85 -32.61 45.60
N ASP A 332 -28.16 -32.52 45.44
CA ASP A 332 -28.93 -31.28 45.29
C ASP A 332 -28.45 -30.16 46.20
N VAL A 333 -27.98 -29.04 45.62
CA VAL A 333 -28.23 -27.69 46.16
C VAL A 333 -28.04 -26.66 45.01
N SER A 334 -29.08 -25.95 44.73
CA SER A 334 -29.14 -24.74 43.89
C SER A 334 -28.22 -23.65 44.41
N GLY A 335 -27.37 -23.12 43.56
CA GLY A 335 -26.58 -21.91 43.82
C GLY A 335 -25.88 -21.41 42.56
N GLN A 336 -26.57 -20.57 41.81
CA GLN A 336 -25.94 -19.75 40.79
C GLN A 336 -25.06 -18.72 41.47
N THR A 337 -23.77 -18.72 41.13
CA THR A 337 -22.86 -17.58 41.38
C THR A 337 -22.37 -17.09 40.05
N ASP A 338 -23.02 -16.06 39.57
CA ASP A 338 -22.53 -15.24 38.47
C ASP A 338 -21.33 -14.43 38.98
N THR A 339 -20.16 -14.71 38.46
CA THR A 339 -18.98 -13.83 38.62
C THR A 339 -18.74 -13.12 37.32
N ASP A 340 -19.20 -11.87 37.25
CA ASP A 340 -18.85 -10.94 36.17
C ASP A 340 -17.37 -10.58 36.26
N VAL A 341 -16.58 -11.09 35.32
CA VAL A 341 -15.19 -10.67 35.16
C VAL A 341 -15.15 -9.60 34.03
N THR A 342 -14.99 -8.36 34.43
CA THR A 342 -14.76 -7.24 33.48
C THR A 342 -13.33 -7.28 32.96
N ILE A 343 -13.15 -7.20 31.62
CA ILE A 343 -11.86 -7.29 30.89
C ILE A 343 -10.93 -6.10 31.16
N SER A 344 -11.30 -5.13 32.00
CA SER A 344 -10.45 -3.98 32.35
C SER A 344 -9.16 -4.36 33.07
N ASP A 345 -9.07 -5.56 33.67
CA ASP A 345 -7.90 -5.97 34.44
C ASP A 345 -6.85 -6.77 33.65
N CYS A 346 -7.15 -7.17 32.41
CA CYS A 346 -6.22 -7.96 31.58
C CYS A 346 -5.24 -7.16 30.73
N LEU A 347 -5.34 -5.82 30.66
CA LEU A 347 -4.48 -4.99 29.83
C LEU A 347 -3.27 -4.33 30.55
N LEU A 348 -3.06 -4.66 31.83
CA LEU A 348 -1.99 -4.06 32.65
C LEU A 348 -0.70 -4.88 32.78
N TYR A 349 -0.55 -5.99 32.05
CA TYR A 349 0.66 -6.81 32.13
C TYR A 349 1.33 -7.03 30.78
N THR A 350 1.89 -5.95 30.17
CA THR A 350 2.98 -6.10 29.21
C THR A 350 3.81 -4.81 29.11
N SER A 351 4.49 -4.46 30.19
CA SER A 351 5.74 -3.71 30.08
C SER A 351 6.81 -4.45 30.89
N PRO A 352 7.89 -4.94 30.28
CA PRO A 352 9.00 -5.49 31.02
C PRO A 352 9.69 -4.32 31.75
N SER A 353 9.73 -4.42 33.08
CA SER A 353 10.53 -3.56 33.96
C SER A 353 12.01 -3.65 33.56
N PRO A 354 12.75 -2.53 33.43
CA PRO A 354 14.18 -2.58 33.22
C PRO A 354 14.84 -3.18 34.47
N ARG A 355 15.56 -4.28 34.30
CA ARG A 355 16.39 -4.87 35.35
C ARG A 355 17.61 -3.98 35.52
N ASP A 356 17.79 -3.46 36.73
CA ASP A 356 19.01 -2.81 37.17
C ASP A 356 20.24 -3.74 37.03
N PRO A 357 21.40 -3.26 36.57
CA PRO A 357 22.62 -4.04 36.57
C PRO A 357 23.15 -4.16 37.99
N LYS A 358 23.13 -5.36 38.55
CA LYS A 358 23.89 -5.67 39.77
C LYS A 358 25.37 -5.82 39.42
N THR A 359 26.14 -4.94 40.00
CA THR A 359 27.58 -5.01 40.23
C THR A 359 28.03 -6.35 40.83
N SER A 360 28.95 -7.03 40.20
CA SER A 360 30.13 -7.71 40.78
C SER A 360 31.10 -8.08 39.68
#